data_bb4aa94ddf434db31633787efcd61fda
#
_entry.id   bb4aa94ddf434db31633787efcd61fda
#
_cell.length_a   1.000
_cell.length_b   1.000
_cell.length_c   1.000
_cell.angle_alpha   90.00
_cell.angle_beta   90.00
_cell.angle_gamma   90.00
#
_symmetry.space_group_name_H-M   'P 1'
#
loop_
_entity.id
_entity.type
_entity.pdbx_description
1 polymer ?
#
loop_
_entity_poly.entity_id
_entity_poly.type
_entity_poly.pdbx_seq_one_letter_code
_entity_poly.pdbx_strand_id
1 'polypeptide(L)'
;LEELGIKLPIEKMRGTLPLRQVGNLIFMSGHGCELPEGGLIYEGKLGAELTLEQGYEAARHVGINLLTALKTYLGDLDRVEKIVKVLGFVASTPDFHQQPAVMHGFSDLMTEVFGERGKHARSAIGTNVLPNNQPVEIEMIVQIRE
;
A
#
# COMPACT_ATOMS: atom_id res chain seq x y z
N LEU A 1 -7.02 -13.34 -1.61
CA LEU A 1 -5.75 -12.98 -2.29
C LEU A 1 -5.12 -14.10 -3.08
N GLU A 2 -5.57 -15.34 -2.89
CA GLU A 2 -5.18 -16.44 -3.76
C GLU A 2 -5.55 -16.13 -5.20
N GLU A 3 -6.68 -15.48 -5.41
CA GLU A 3 -7.17 -15.04 -6.71
C GLU A 3 -6.21 -14.09 -7.41
N LEU A 4 -5.41 -13.37 -6.64
CA LEU A 4 -4.43 -12.42 -7.14
C LEU A 4 -3.02 -13.02 -7.19
N GLY A 5 -2.86 -14.28 -6.75
CA GLY A 5 -1.60 -15.01 -6.82
C GLY A 5 -0.51 -14.44 -5.93
N ILE A 6 -0.90 -13.84 -4.80
CA ILE A 6 0.05 -13.08 -3.99
C ILE A 6 0.34 -13.74 -2.66
N LYS A 7 1.62 -13.80 -2.34
CA LYS A 7 2.11 -14.23 -1.04
C LYS A 7 2.98 -13.15 -0.45
N LEU A 8 2.80 -12.88 0.83
CA LEU A 8 3.63 -11.93 1.55
C LEU A 8 4.76 -12.70 2.24
N PRO A 9 6.03 -12.31 2.03
CA PRO A 9 7.13 -12.93 2.75
C PRO A 9 6.99 -12.63 4.25
N ILE A 10 7.38 -13.63 5.06
CA ILE A 10 7.42 -13.44 6.51
C ILE A 10 8.66 -12.61 6.83
N GLU A 11 8.44 -11.35 7.20
CA GLU A 11 9.52 -10.47 7.59
C GLU A 11 9.67 -10.44 9.09
N LYS A 12 10.91 -10.52 9.55
CA LYS A 12 11.24 -10.29 10.95
C LYS A 12 11.44 -8.79 11.12
N MET A 13 10.44 -8.14 11.68
CA MET A 13 10.52 -6.70 11.95
C MET A 13 11.18 -6.47 13.30
N ARG A 14 12.14 -5.56 13.31
CA ARG A 14 12.92 -5.24 14.51
C ARG A 14 12.20 -4.15 15.31
N GLY A 15 11.56 -4.54 16.42
CA GLY A 15 10.89 -3.62 17.32
C GLY A 15 9.61 -3.00 16.79
N THR A 16 9.16 -3.43 15.61
CA THR A 16 7.94 -2.94 14.97
C THR A 16 7.07 -4.11 14.52
N LEU A 17 5.84 -3.81 14.17
CA LEU A 17 4.86 -4.79 13.69
C LEU A 17 4.29 -4.31 12.35
N PRO A 18 3.82 -5.23 11.50
CA PRO A 18 3.18 -4.82 10.24
C PRO A 18 1.86 -4.09 10.46
N LEU A 19 1.20 -4.31 11.62
CA LEU A 19 -0.02 -3.62 11.97
C LEU A 19 -0.25 -3.68 13.48
N ARG A 20 -1.14 -2.79 13.95
CA ARG A 20 -1.52 -2.76 15.37
C ARG A 20 -3.01 -2.46 15.46
N GLN A 21 -3.71 -3.21 16.32
CA GLN A 21 -5.16 -3.03 16.49
C GLN A 21 -5.46 -2.27 17.77
N VAL A 22 -6.38 -1.31 17.67
CA VAL A 22 -6.93 -0.57 18.81
C VAL A 22 -8.44 -0.58 18.64
N GLY A 23 -9.15 -1.34 19.49
CA GLY A 23 -10.58 -1.50 19.33
C GLY A 23 -10.92 -2.15 17.99
N ASN A 24 -11.75 -1.51 17.19
CA ASN A 24 -12.10 -1.97 15.85
C ASN A 24 -11.29 -1.28 14.75
N LEU A 25 -10.19 -0.62 15.12
CA LEU A 25 -9.31 0.04 14.15
C LEU A 25 -7.98 -0.68 14.07
N ILE A 26 -7.52 -0.86 12.84
CA ILE A 26 -6.21 -1.43 12.56
C ILE A 26 -5.35 -0.35 11.91
N PHE A 27 -4.21 -0.08 12.52
CA PHE A 27 -3.21 0.86 12.02
C PHE A 27 -2.12 0.05 11.35
N MET A 28 -1.97 0.20 10.06
CA MET A 28 -0.99 -0.56 9.31
C MET A 28 0.28 0.26 9.12
N SER A 29 1.43 -0.39 9.33
CA SER A 29 2.73 0.21 9.06
C SER A 29 2.89 0.48 7.56
N GLY A 30 3.83 1.34 7.21
CA GLY A 30 4.17 1.59 5.82
C GLY A 30 4.67 0.32 5.14
N HIS A 31 4.14 0.05 3.96
CA HIS A 31 4.53 -1.08 3.13
C HIS A 31 5.00 -0.58 1.77
N GLY A 32 5.90 -1.31 1.16
CA GLY A 32 6.42 -1.02 -0.17
C GLY A 32 5.95 -2.03 -1.20
N CYS A 33 6.58 -2.00 -2.37
CA CYS A 33 6.20 -2.86 -3.49
C CYS A 33 7.10 -4.10 -3.62
N GLU A 34 7.47 -4.70 -2.48
CA GLU A 34 8.27 -5.91 -2.44
C GLU A 34 7.56 -7.07 -3.13
N LEU A 35 8.35 -7.87 -3.83
CA LEU A 35 7.88 -9.12 -4.41
C LEU A 35 8.04 -10.25 -3.39
N PRO A 36 7.19 -11.30 -3.45
CA PRO A 36 7.29 -12.43 -2.51
C PRO A 36 8.66 -13.13 -2.53
N GLU A 37 9.31 -13.18 -3.69
CA GLU A 37 10.61 -13.82 -3.86
C GLU A 37 11.78 -12.91 -3.52
N GLY A 38 11.51 -11.65 -3.17
CA GLY A 38 12.53 -10.63 -2.89
C GLY A 38 12.64 -9.62 -4.02
N GLY A 39 13.27 -8.48 -3.72
CA GLY A 39 13.35 -7.37 -4.65
C GLY A 39 12.03 -6.60 -4.75
N LEU A 40 12.01 -5.58 -5.59
CA LEU A 40 10.87 -4.71 -5.81
C LEU A 40 10.34 -4.89 -7.22
N ILE A 41 9.03 -4.62 -7.42
CA ILE A 41 8.47 -4.64 -8.78
C ILE A 41 9.11 -3.54 -9.63
N TYR A 42 9.38 -2.37 -9.04
CA TYR A 42 10.11 -1.27 -9.66
C TYR A 42 10.97 -0.58 -8.62
N GLU A 43 12.09 -0.01 -9.05
CA GLU A 43 12.96 0.81 -8.21
C GLU A 43 13.21 2.16 -8.88
N GLY A 44 13.31 3.22 -8.06
CA GLY A 44 13.63 4.53 -8.57
C GLY A 44 12.54 5.56 -8.26
N LYS A 45 12.67 6.72 -8.89
CA LYS A 45 11.79 7.86 -8.67
C LYS A 45 10.88 8.12 -9.85
N LEU A 46 9.66 8.55 -9.53
CA LEU A 46 8.73 9.09 -10.52
C LEU A 46 9.31 10.41 -11.05
N GLY A 47 9.27 10.57 -12.34
CA GLY A 47 9.86 11.73 -13.03
C GLY A 47 11.31 11.50 -13.46
N ALA A 48 11.96 10.43 -13.00
CA ALA A 48 13.32 10.06 -13.39
C ALA A 48 13.29 8.68 -14.03
N GLU A 49 13.59 7.62 -13.24
CA GLU A 49 13.66 6.25 -13.78
C GLU A 49 12.29 5.68 -14.13
N LEU A 50 11.21 6.16 -13.49
CA LEU A 50 9.89 5.54 -13.60
C LEU A 50 8.88 6.47 -14.26
N THR A 51 8.01 5.84 -15.08
CA THR A 51 6.87 6.51 -15.69
C THR A 51 5.69 6.52 -14.73
N LEU A 52 4.67 7.35 -15.04
CA LEU A 52 3.44 7.39 -14.28
C LEU A 52 2.77 6.00 -14.21
N GLU A 53 2.75 5.29 -15.32
CA GLU A 53 2.15 3.96 -15.40
C GLU A 53 2.86 2.96 -14.49
N GLN A 54 4.19 3.02 -14.44
CA GLN A 54 4.96 2.18 -13.54
C GLN A 54 4.72 2.53 -12.08
N GLY A 55 4.57 3.82 -11.78
CA GLY A 55 4.21 4.28 -10.44
C GLY A 55 2.83 3.77 -10.03
N TYR A 56 1.86 3.84 -10.93
CA TYR A 56 0.52 3.30 -10.70
C TYR A 56 0.57 1.81 -10.37
N GLU A 57 1.32 1.03 -11.14
CA GLU A 57 1.49 -0.40 -10.88
C GLU A 57 2.19 -0.66 -9.56
N ALA A 58 3.18 0.15 -9.21
CA ALA A 58 3.88 0.02 -7.93
C ALA A 58 2.92 0.27 -6.77
N ALA A 59 2.10 1.33 -6.84
CA ALA A 59 1.12 1.63 -5.81
C ALA A 59 0.08 0.52 -5.67
N ARG A 60 -0.36 -0.05 -6.79
CA ARG A 60 -1.28 -1.20 -6.78
C ARG A 60 -0.64 -2.38 -6.06
N HIS A 61 0.62 -2.66 -6.33
CA HIS A 61 1.33 -3.77 -5.70
C HIS A 61 1.51 -3.55 -4.20
N VAL A 62 1.79 -2.31 -3.78
CA VAL A 62 1.82 -1.97 -2.35
C VAL A 62 0.48 -2.30 -1.70
N GLY A 63 -0.62 -1.96 -2.38
CA GLY A 63 -1.96 -2.29 -1.91
C GLY A 63 -2.17 -3.77 -1.74
N ILE A 64 -1.68 -4.56 -2.68
CA ILE A 64 -1.74 -6.01 -2.61
C ILE A 64 -0.98 -6.53 -1.39
N ASN A 65 0.21 -5.98 -1.12
CA ASN A 65 1.00 -6.36 0.06
C ASN A 65 0.29 -6.00 1.35
N LEU A 66 -0.33 -4.82 1.41
CA LEU A 66 -1.13 -4.40 2.57
C LEU A 66 -2.32 -5.34 2.80
N LEU A 67 -3.04 -5.68 1.74
CA LEU A 67 -4.19 -6.60 1.85
C LEU A 67 -3.75 -8.00 2.27
N THR A 68 -2.59 -8.46 1.83
CA THR A 68 -2.05 -9.75 2.23
C THR A 68 -1.74 -9.78 3.72
N ALA A 69 -1.09 -8.73 4.23
CA ALA A 69 -0.81 -8.61 5.65
C ALA A 69 -2.11 -8.55 6.47
N LEU A 70 -3.09 -7.80 5.99
CA LEU A 70 -4.38 -7.65 6.65
C LEU A 70 -5.15 -8.99 6.67
N LYS A 71 -5.18 -9.70 5.56
CA LYS A 71 -5.84 -11.01 5.48
C LYS A 71 -5.16 -12.03 6.40
N THR A 72 -3.85 -12.01 6.46
CA THR A 72 -3.09 -12.90 7.35
C THR A 72 -3.50 -12.67 8.81
N TYR A 73 -3.66 -11.42 9.19
CA TYR A 73 -4.06 -11.06 10.56
C TYR A 73 -5.53 -11.38 10.84
N LEU A 74 -6.43 -11.01 9.91
CA LEU A 74 -7.88 -11.14 10.12
C LEU A 74 -8.42 -12.53 9.82
N GLY A 75 -7.77 -13.27 8.93
CA GLY A 75 -8.26 -14.54 8.41
C GLY A 75 -9.17 -14.35 7.20
N ASP A 76 -10.02 -13.35 7.19
CA ASP A 76 -10.96 -13.09 6.10
C ASP A 76 -11.10 -11.59 5.88
N LEU A 77 -10.93 -11.13 4.65
CA LEU A 77 -11.08 -9.72 4.29
C LEU A 77 -12.52 -9.23 4.40
N ASP A 78 -13.51 -10.11 4.46
CA ASP A 78 -14.91 -9.72 4.71
C ASP A 78 -15.09 -9.03 6.06
N ARG A 79 -14.14 -9.21 6.98
CA ARG A 79 -14.14 -8.50 8.26
C ARG A 79 -13.83 -7.01 8.13
N VAL A 80 -13.36 -6.55 6.99
CA VAL A 80 -13.10 -5.13 6.76
C VAL A 80 -14.43 -4.40 6.59
N GLU A 81 -14.71 -3.45 7.48
CA GLU A 81 -15.89 -2.59 7.36
C GLU A 81 -15.64 -1.47 6.38
N LYS A 82 -14.50 -0.80 6.51
CA LYS A 82 -14.08 0.25 5.55
C LYS A 82 -12.60 0.54 5.67
N ILE A 83 -12.03 1.00 4.57
CA ILE A 83 -10.72 1.64 4.56
C ILE A 83 -10.96 3.09 4.98
N VAL A 84 -10.31 3.54 6.05
CA VAL A 84 -10.63 4.84 6.65
C VAL A 84 -9.72 5.94 6.11
N LYS A 85 -8.41 5.76 6.24
CA LYS A 85 -7.42 6.77 5.89
C LYS A 85 -6.19 6.11 5.28
N VAL A 86 -5.69 6.73 4.23
CA VAL A 86 -4.49 6.27 3.51
C VAL A 86 -3.51 7.43 3.40
N LEU A 87 -2.25 7.18 3.71
CA LEU A 87 -1.17 8.11 3.47
C LEU A 87 -0.17 7.44 2.53
N GLY A 88 -0.02 8.01 1.35
CA GLY A 88 0.91 7.51 0.35
C GLY A 88 2.06 8.46 0.12
N PHE A 89 3.28 7.92 0.14
CA PHE A 89 4.50 8.64 -0.17
C PHE A 89 5.02 8.16 -1.53
N VAL A 90 5.30 9.10 -2.40
CA VAL A 90 5.81 8.81 -3.74
C VAL A 90 7.19 9.43 -3.88
N ALA A 91 8.22 8.58 -4.03
CA ALA A 91 9.56 9.08 -4.29
C ALA A 91 9.57 9.74 -5.67
N SER A 92 9.84 11.02 -5.72
CA SER A 92 9.65 11.80 -6.95
C SER A 92 10.66 12.92 -7.07
N THR A 93 10.91 13.32 -8.33
CA THR A 93 11.74 14.48 -8.65
C THR A 93 10.99 15.76 -8.28
N PRO A 94 11.69 16.90 -8.11
CA PRO A 94 11.02 18.14 -7.72
C PRO A 94 9.98 18.66 -8.71
N ASP A 95 10.06 18.24 -9.97
CA ASP A 95 9.14 18.68 -11.01
C ASP A 95 8.01 17.67 -11.27
N PHE A 96 7.97 16.57 -10.55
CA PHE A 96 6.88 15.60 -10.67
C PHE A 96 5.78 15.97 -9.68
N HIS A 97 4.58 16.24 -10.17
CA HIS A 97 3.46 16.69 -9.34
C HIS A 97 2.24 15.79 -9.42
N GLN A 98 2.38 14.57 -9.98
CA GLN A 98 1.25 13.67 -10.20
C GLN A 98 1.20 12.54 -9.16
N GLN A 99 1.58 12.83 -7.91
CA GLN A 99 1.51 11.86 -6.83
C GLN A 99 0.09 11.29 -6.66
N PRO A 100 -0.99 12.09 -6.73
CA PRO A 100 -2.34 11.52 -6.66
C PRO A 100 -2.62 10.50 -7.76
N ALA A 101 -2.18 10.76 -8.99
CA ALA A 101 -2.39 9.83 -10.11
C ALA A 101 -1.66 8.50 -9.88
N VAL A 102 -0.46 8.54 -9.29
CA VAL A 102 0.26 7.32 -8.90
C VAL A 102 -0.55 6.56 -7.85
N MET A 103 -1.05 7.26 -6.84
CA MET A 103 -1.81 6.65 -5.75
C MET A 103 -3.16 6.08 -6.18
N HIS A 104 -3.66 6.46 -7.35
CA HIS A 104 -4.87 5.83 -7.90
C HIS A 104 -4.68 4.33 -8.10
N GLY A 105 -3.45 3.84 -8.30
CA GLY A 105 -3.18 2.41 -8.37
C GLY A 105 -3.61 1.67 -7.13
N PHE A 106 -3.35 2.25 -5.97
CA PHE A 106 -3.80 1.72 -4.69
C PHE A 106 -5.32 1.90 -4.52
N SER A 107 -5.81 3.11 -4.74
CA SER A 107 -7.22 3.44 -4.49
C SER A 107 -8.16 2.66 -5.39
N ASP A 108 -7.80 2.47 -6.66
CA ASP A 108 -8.59 1.65 -7.59
C ASP A 108 -8.66 0.20 -7.10
N LEU A 109 -7.55 -0.34 -6.60
CA LEU A 109 -7.53 -1.70 -6.05
C LEU A 109 -8.49 -1.83 -4.86
N MET A 110 -8.49 -0.86 -3.95
CA MET A 110 -9.38 -0.89 -2.79
C MET A 110 -10.84 -0.89 -3.21
N THR A 111 -11.19 -0.11 -4.23
CA THR A 111 -12.54 -0.07 -4.77
C THR A 111 -12.90 -1.39 -5.48
N GLU A 112 -11.96 -1.98 -6.20
CA GLU A 112 -12.16 -3.28 -6.85
C GLU A 112 -12.46 -4.38 -5.82
N VAL A 113 -11.74 -4.37 -4.69
CA VAL A 113 -11.86 -5.41 -3.67
C VAL A 113 -13.08 -5.19 -2.76
N PHE A 114 -13.33 -3.97 -2.33
CA PHE A 114 -14.33 -3.67 -1.30
C PHE A 114 -15.52 -2.85 -1.78
N GLY A 115 -15.53 -2.36 -3.02
CA GLY A 115 -16.60 -1.47 -3.47
C GLY A 115 -16.61 -0.17 -2.68
N GLU A 116 -17.78 0.28 -2.27
CA GLU A 116 -17.93 1.53 -1.50
C GLU A 116 -17.14 1.53 -0.20
N ARG A 117 -16.98 0.38 0.43
CA ARG A 117 -16.20 0.25 1.67
C ARG A 117 -14.73 0.51 1.46
N GLY A 118 -14.24 0.42 0.23
CA GLY A 118 -12.86 0.71 -0.11
C GLY A 118 -12.55 2.18 -0.33
N LYS A 119 -13.55 3.03 -0.45
CA LYS A 119 -13.35 4.47 -0.62
C LYS A 119 -12.89 5.08 0.69
N HIS A 120 -11.85 5.89 0.62
CA HIS A 120 -11.12 6.33 1.81
C HIS A 120 -10.71 7.80 1.69
N ALA A 121 -10.40 8.41 2.83
CA ALA A 121 -9.72 9.70 2.85
C ALA A 121 -8.23 9.45 2.56
N ARG A 122 -7.60 10.31 1.80
CA ARG A 122 -6.23 10.06 1.33
C ARG A 122 -5.39 11.32 1.25
N SER A 123 -4.11 11.20 1.64
CA SER A 123 -3.07 12.15 1.28
C SER A 123 -2.07 11.42 0.40
N ALA A 124 -1.66 12.07 -0.67
CA ALA A 124 -0.67 11.55 -1.61
C ALA A 124 0.39 12.63 -1.78
N ILE A 125 1.58 12.40 -1.24
CA ILE A 125 2.63 13.42 -1.19
C ILE A 125 3.93 12.88 -1.78
N GLY A 126 4.77 13.80 -2.25
CA GLY A 126 6.09 13.48 -2.74
C GLY A 126 7.10 13.45 -1.62
N THR A 127 8.13 12.64 -1.79
CA THR A 127 9.28 12.61 -0.92
C THR A 127 10.53 12.48 -1.80
N ASN A 128 11.66 12.95 -1.27
CA ASN A 128 12.91 12.89 -2.01
C ASN A 128 13.38 11.45 -2.22
N VAL A 129 13.36 10.63 -1.15
CA VAL A 129 13.77 9.23 -1.21
C VAL A 129 12.93 8.40 -0.27
N LEU A 130 12.85 7.10 -0.56
CA LEU A 130 12.23 6.10 0.31
C LEU A 130 13.25 4.98 0.57
N PRO A 131 13.08 4.21 1.65
CA PRO A 131 13.99 3.12 1.94
C PRO A 131 14.10 2.13 0.77
N ASN A 132 15.29 1.60 0.55
CA ASN A 132 15.57 0.58 -0.47
C ASN A 132 15.24 1.03 -1.89
N ASN A 133 15.27 2.35 -2.15
CA ASN A 133 14.94 2.91 -3.46
C ASN A 133 13.52 2.61 -3.91
N GLN A 134 12.61 2.43 -2.95
CA GLN A 134 11.18 2.22 -3.22
C GLN A 134 10.59 3.43 -3.94
N PRO A 135 9.73 3.23 -4.94
CA PRO A 135 9.03 4.35 -5.57
C PRO A 135 7.82 4.81 -4.79
N VAL A 136 7.20 3.92 -4.00
CA VAL A 136 5.94 4.20 -3.30
C VAL A 136 5.95 3.47 -1.96
N GLU A 137 5.49 4.16 -0.92
CA GLU A 137 5.26 3.56 0.40
C GLU A 137 3.91 4.04 0.90
N ILE A 138 3.10 3.12 1.42
CA ILE A 138 1.73 3.43 1.82
C ILE A 138 1.45 2.86 3.21
N GLU A 139 0.80 3.67 4.04
CA GLU A 139 0.23 3.23 5.31
C GLU A 139 -1.27 3.49 5.29
N MET A 140 -2.04 2.72 6.07
CA MET A 140 -3.49 2.90 6.10
C MET A 140 -4.09 2.55 7.45
N ILE A 141 -5.27 3.11 7.70
CA ILE A 141 -6.10 2.79 8.86
C ILE A 141 -7.36 2.12 8.35
N VAL A 142 -7.69 0.98 8.95
CA VAL A 142 -8.82 0.13 8.54
C VAL A 142 -9.75 -0.06 9.72
N GLN A 143 -11.06 0.04 9.48
CA GLN A 143 -12.06 -0.31 10.47
C GLN A 143 -12.58 -1.70 10.17
N ILE A 144 -12.71 -2.53 11.20
CA ILE A 144 -13.18 -3.91 11.03
C ILE A 144 -14.51 -4.13 11.73
N ARG A 145 -15.21 -5.15 11.26
CA ARG A 145 -16.42 -5.67 11.90
C ARG A 145 -16.04 -6.58 13.05
N GLU A 146 -16.85 -6.60 14.05
CA GLU A 146 -16.69 -7.53 15.17
C GLU A 146 -17.44 -8.84 14.95
#